data_68b0c3bdefdc92c104e8db17cd6707e4
#
_entry.id   68b0c3bdefdc92c104e8db17cd6707e4
#
_cell.length_a   1.000
_cell.length_b   1.000
_cell.length_c   1.000
_cell.angle_alpha   90.00
_cell.angle_beta   90.00
_cell.angle_gamma   90.00
#
_symmetry.space_group_name_H-M   'P 1'
#
loop_
_entity.id
_entity.type
_entity.pdbx_description
1 polymer ?
#
loop_
_entity_poly.entity_id
_entity_poly.type
_entity_poly.pdbx_seq_one_letter_code
_entity_poly.pdbx_strand_id
1 'polypeptide(L)'
;MSAEENSYNLINLNNNNKINADDKSSMPYNLEAEQSFLGAILFDNTTIENMIDLIKDYHLYEPLHQEIYQACLILFDNNKLADPTTLKGYLKDKNPNRKIDISDYLKKLKGSVLSISNINSYANEIKNCYLRRCLLRISDDIKENSLNIKIDTSPEDLIERAEESLFNLA
;
A
#
# COMPACT_ATOMS: atom_id res chain seq x y z
N MET A 1 -14.26 -19.75 -30.24
CA MET A 1 -14.09 -18.53 -29.40
C MET A 1 -13.45 -18.97 -28.12
N SER A 2 -12.19 -18.63 -27.96
CA SER A 2 -11.24 -19.20 -26.99
C SER A 2 -11.41 -18.56 -25.60
N ALA A 3 -11.36 -19.42 -24.59
CA ALA A 3 -11.51 -19.11 -23.16
C ALA A 3 -10.22 -18.49 -22.54
N GLU A 4 -9.58 -17.55 -23.22
CA GLU A 4 -8.23 -17.05 -22.83
C GLU A 4 -8.20 -15.65 -22.23
N GLU A 5 -9.32 -15.00 -21.93
CA GLU A 5 -9.29 -13.56 -21.60
C GLU A 5 -9.63 -13.19 -20.15
N ASN A 6 -9.55 -14.07 -19.17
CA ASN A 6 -9.88 -13.64 -17.79
C ASN A 6 -8.93 -14.14 -16.69
N SER A 7 -7.65 -14.35 -17.01
CA SER A 7 -6.65 -14.48 -15.97
C SER A 7 -6.16 -13.08 -15.58
N TYR A 8 -6.85 -12.40 -14.66
CA TYR A 8 -6.26 -11.27 -13.96
C TYR A 8 -5.03 -11.77 -13.20
N ASN A 9 -3.86 -11.59 -13.80
CA ASN A 9 -2.60 -11.76 -13.09
C ASN A 9 -2.64 -10.84 -11.87
N LEU A 10 -2.21 -11.31 -10.71
CA LEU A 10 -2.09 -10.49 -9.50
C LEU A 10 -1.33 -9.19 -9.79
N ILE A 11 -0.34 -9.24 -10.67
CA ILE A 11 0.50 -8.10 -11.10
C ILE A 11 -0.25 -7.06 -11.95
N ASN A 12 -1.40 -7.36 -12.55
CA ASN A 12 -2.05 -6.51 -13.56
C ASN A 12 -3.00 -5.42 -13.03
N LEU A 13 -2.92 -5.02 -11.76
CA LEU A 13 -3.70 -3.87 -11.26
C LEU A 13 -3.31 -2.53 -11.92
N ASN A 14 -2.14 -2.44 -12.58
CA ASN A 14 -1.59 -1.20 -13.13
C ASN A 14 -1.76 -1.00 -14.65
N ASN A 15 -2.38 -1.90 -15.39
CA ASN A 15 -2.44 -1.75 -16.86
C ASN A 15 -3.37 -0.64 -17.39
N ASN A 16 -4.00 0.17 -16.51
CA ASN A 16 -4.83 1.30 -16.94
C ASN A 16 -4.17 2.69 -16.78
N ASN A 17 -2.95 2.76 -16.26
CA ASN A 17 -2.15 4.00 -16.24
C ASN A 17 -0.93 3.82 -17.16
N LYS A 18 -1.11 3.96 -18.48
CA LYS A 18 -0.02 4.41 -19.35
C LYS A 18 0.30 5.84 -18.97
N ILE A 19 1.15 6.01 -17.95
CA ILE A 19 1.84 7.25 -17.68
C ILE A 19 2.83 7.42 -18.83
N ASN A 20 2.73 8.55 -19.54
CA ASN A 20 3.62 8.93 -20.62
C ASN A 20 5.08 8.79 -20.15
N ALA A 21 5.94 8.24 -21.02
CA ALA A 21 7.34 7.88 -20.76
C ALA A 21 8.27 9.07 -20.42
N ASP A 22 7.73 10.28 -20.24
CA ASP A 22 8.50 11.49 -19.94
C ASP A 22 8.39 11.97 -18.46
N ASP A 23 7.59 11.31 -17.62
CA ASP A 23 7.52 11.67 -16.19
C ASP A 23 8.46 10.75 -15.38
N LYS A 24 9.68 11.24 -15.16
CA LYS A 24 10.82 10.54 -14.51
C LYS A 24 10.64 10.28 -13.01
N SER A 25 9.45 10.37 -12.45
CA SER A 25 9.23 10.07 -11.03
C SER A 25 8.01 9.19 -10.79
N SER A 26 8.06 7.94 -11.22
CA SER A 26 7.13 6.98 -10.64
C SER A 26 7.49 6.79 -9.16
N MET A 27 6.52 7.02 -8.25
CA MET A 27 6.71 6.80 -6.82
C MET A 27 7.17 5.38 -6.54
N PRO A 28 8.15 5.14 -5.65
CA PRO A 28 8.61 3.79 -5.30
C PRO A 28 7.47 2.93 -4.73
N TYR A 29 7.27 1.75 -5.32
CA TYR A 29 6.32 0.74 -4.86
C TYR A 29 6.77 -0.67 -5.22
N ASN A 30 6.23 -1.67 -4.53
CA ASN A 30 6.43 -3.08 -4.85
C ASN A 30 5.12 -3.84 -4.65
N LEU A 31 4.30 -3.91 -5.73
CA LEU A 31 2.98 -4.56 -5.67
C LEU A 31 3.07 -6.05 -5.37
N GLU A 32 4.13 -6.72 -5.82
CA GLU A 32 4.34 -8.14 -5.56
C GLU A 32 4.57 -8.39 -4.06
N ALA A 33 5.36 -7.53 -3.40
CA ALA A 33 5.54 -7.57 -1.96
C ALA A 33 4.23 -7.31 -1.21
N GLU A 34 3.43 -6.33 -1.65
CA GLU A 34 2.12 -6.03 -1.05
C GLU A 34 1.14 -7.21 -1.20
N GLN A 35 1.06 -7.80 -2.39
CA GLN A 35 0.21 -8.97 -2.65
C GLN A 35 0.63 -10.17 -1.80
N SER A 36 1.94 -10.42 -1.71
CA SER A 36 2.48 -11.52 -0.91
C SER A 36 2.26 -11.31 0.59
N PHE A 37 2.40 -10.08 1.06
CA PHE A 37 2.11 -9.68 2.44
C PHE A 37 0.64 -9.91 2.80
N LEU A 38 -0.29 -9.39 1.98
CA LEU A 38 -1.72 -9.58 2.19
C LEU A 38 -2.14 -11.05 2.06
N GLY A 39 -1.55 -11.76 1.10
CA GLY A 39 -1.77 -13.20 0.93
C GLY A 39 -1.36 -13.98 2.18
N ALA A 40 -0.21 -13.66 2.79
CA ALA A 40 0.26 -14.29 4.02
C ALA A 40 -0.71 -14.05 5.20
N ILE A 41 -1.23 -12.84 5.34
CA ILE A 41 -2.24 -12.50 6.36
C ILE A 41 -3.52 -13.29 6.13
N LEU A 42 -4.00 -13.38 4.89
CA LEU A 42 -5.22 -14.14 4.56
C LEU A 42 -5.02 -15.66 4.70
N PHE A 43 -3.79 -16.14 4.55
CA PHE A 43 -3.44 -17.53 4.74
C PHE A 43 -3.42 -17.91 6.22
N ASP A 44 -2.78 -17.07 7.05
CA ASP A 44 -2.71 -17.25 8.51
C ASP A 44 -2.88 -15.89 9.23
N ASN A 45 -4.05 -15.69 9.79
CA ASN A 45 -4.40 -14.44 10.48
C ASN A 45 -3.59 -14.18 11.76
N THR A 46 -2.94 -15.19 12.33
CA THR A 46 -2.09 -14.99 13.53
C THR A 46 -0.89 -14.09 13.23
N THR A 47 -0.51 -13.97 11.96
CA THR A 47 0.56 -13.07 11.53
C THR A 47 0.24 -11.60 11.75
N ILE A 48 -1.04 -11.21 11.86
CA ILE A 48 -1.48 -9.83 12.08
C ILE A 48 -0.86 -9.28 13.38
N GLU A 49 -0.85 -10.06 14.46
CA GLU A 49 -0.29 -9.64 15.75
C GLU A 49 1.16 -9.15 15.62
N ASN A 50 1.95 -9.80 14.79
CA ASN A 50 3.35 -9.45 14.59
C ASN A 50 3.54 -8.29 13.60
N MET A 51 2.53 -8.00 12.76
CA MET A 51 2.62 -7.02 11.69
C MET A 51 1.97 -5.69 12.01
N ILE A 52 1.02 -5.65 12.97
CA ILE A 52 0.22 -4.47 13.29
C ILE A 52 1.06 -3.27 13.75
N ASP A 53 2.17 -3.52 14.44
CA ASP A 53 3.10 -2.46 14.87
C ASP A 53 4.13 -2.10 13.82
N LEU A 54 4.42 -3.00 12.89
CA LEU A 54 5.44 -2.81 11.87
C LEU A 54 4.88 -2.14 10.61
N ILE A 55 3.67 -2.52 10.20
CA ILE A 55 3.02 -2.04 8.97
C ILE A 55 1.68 -1.40 9.32
N LYS A 56 1.46 -0.20 8.77
CA LYS A 56 0.18 0.49 8.76
C LYS A 56 -0.42 0.45 7.35
N ASP A 57 -1.72 0.61 7.22
CA ASP A 57 -2.43 0.58 5.94
C ASP A 57 -1.86 1.59 4.92
N TYR A 58 -1.54 2.81 5.38
CA TYR A 58 -0.95 3.86 4.53
C TYR A 58 0.49 3.58 4.06
N HIS A 59 1.15 2.53 4.58
CA HIS A 59 2.45 2.07 4.06
C HIS A 59 2.32 1.39 2.70
N LEU A 60 1.19 0.76 2.41
CA LEU A 60 0.92 0.17 1.10
C LEU A 60 0.70 1.28 0.06
N TYR A 61 1.07 1.00 -1.18
CA TYR A 61 0.94 1.95 -2.29
C TYR A 61 -0.42 1.84 -2.96
N GLU A 62 -0.88 0.60 -3.21
CA GLU A 62 -2.13 0.34 -3.93
C GLU A 62 -3.34 0.61 -3.02
N PRO A 63 -4.27 1.51 -3.40
CA PRO A 63 -5.42 1.84 -2.57
C PRO A 63 -6.29 0.63 -2.19
N LEU A 64 -6.44 -0.33 -3.10
CA LEU A 64 -7.17 -1.57 -2.80
C LEU A 64 -6.47 -2.37 -1.70
N HIS A 65 -5.13 -2.43 -1.72
CA HIS A 65 -4.37 -3.13 -0.70
C HIS A 65 -4.48 -2.45 0.67
N GLN A 66 -4.48 -1.11 0.70
CA GLN A 66 -4.73 -0.34 1.92
C GLN A 66 -6.11 -0.69 2.51
N GLU A 67 -7.16 -0.70 1.67
CA GLU A 67 -8.52 -1.05 2.10
C GLU A 67 -8.62 -2.49 2.61
N ILE A 68 -7.97 -3.45 1.92
CA ILE A 68 -7.95 -4.86 2.34
C ILE A 68 -7.26 -4.98 3.70
N TYR A 69 -6.09 -4.38 3.87
CA TYR A 69 -5.36 -4.46 5.13
C TYR A 69 -6.11 -3.80 6.28
N GLN A 70 -6.69 -2.61 6.06
CA GLN A 70 -7.54 -1.94 7.03
C GLN A 70 -8.73 -2.82 7.46
N ALA A 71 -9.37 -3.50 6.50
CA ALA A 71 -10.46 -4.42 6.81
C ALA A 71 -9.98 -5.64 7.62
N CYS A 72 -8.77 -6.16 7.32
CA CYS A 72 -8.16 -7.22 8.13
C CYS A 72 -7.93 -6.78 9.57
N LEU A 73 -7.42 -5.57 9.79
CA LEU A 73 -7.21 -5.01 11.13
C LEU A 73 -8.53 -4.85 11.90
N ILE A 74 -9.56 -4.31 11.25
CA ILE A 74 -10.90 -4.16 11.86
C ILE A 74 -11.48 -5.52 12.27
N LEU A 75 -11.33 -6.55 11.44
CA LEU A 75 -11.81 -7.89 11.76
C LEU A 75 -11.01 -8.49 12.92
N PHE A 76 -9.70 -8.32 12.92
CA PHE A 76 -8.81 -8.77 13.99
C PHE A 76 -9.19 -8.14 15.33
N ASP A 77 -9.37 -6.83 15.39
CA ASP A 77 -9.78 -6.09 16.61
C ASP A 77 -11.14 -6.57 17.16
N ASN A 78 -12.01 -7.06 16.27
CA ASN A 78 -13.30 -7.62 16.63
C ASN A 78 -13.26 -9.15 16.89
N ASN A 79 -12.09 -9.74 16.99
CA ASN A 79 -11.87 -11.19 17.13
C ASN A 79 -12.57 -12.01 16.03
N LYS A 80 -12.60 -11.50 14.81
CA LYS A 80 -13.19 -12.15 13.64
C LYS A 80 -12.07 -12.55 12.66
N LEU A 81 -12.29 -13.67 11.98
CA LEU A 81 -11.37 -14.16 10.97
C LEU A 81 -11.44 -13.28 9.71
N ALA A 82 -10.28 -12.80 9.25
CA ALA A 82 -10.12 -12.14 7.96
C ALA A 82 -9.94 -13.19 6.86
N ASP A 83 -11.01 -13.51 6.17
CA ASP A 83 -11.01 -14.39 5.00
C ASP A 83 -11.72 -13.73 3.79
N PRO A 84 -11.60 -14.31 2.56
CA PRO A 84 -12.24 -13.72 1.39
C PRO A 84 -13.75 -13.52 1.51
N THR A 85 -14.44 -14.31 2.33
CA THR A 85 -15.90 -14.22 2.51
C THR A 85 -16.26 -13.06 3.43
N THR A 86 -15.60 -12.96 4.58
CA THR A 86 -15.82 -11.90 5.57
C THR A 86 -15.40 -10.52 5.03
N LEU A 87 -14.23 -10.45 4.36
CA LEU A 87 -13.72 -9.22 3.77
C LEU A 87 -14.58 -8.69 2.63
N LYS A 88 -15.21 -9.57 1.83
CA LYS A 88 -16.10 -9.16 0.75
C LYS A 88 -17.21 -8.22 1.23
N GLY A 89 -17.79 -8.48 2.41
CA GLY A 89 -18.81 -7.63 3.01
C GLY A 89 -18.31 -6.22 3.30
N TYR A 90 -17.11 -6.11 3.89
CA TYR A 90 -16.50 -4.82 4.22
C TYR A 90 -16.07 -4.00 3.00
N LEU A 91 -15.57 -4.66 1.94
CA LEU A 91 -14.99 -3.99 0.77
C LEU A 91 -16.02 -3.61 -0.28
N LYS A 92 -17.16 -4.31 -0.35
CA LYS A 92 -18.21 -4.04 -1.34
C LYS A 92 -18.86 -2.68 -1.16
N ASP A 93 -19.03 -2.25 0.07
CA ASP A 93 -19.71 -1.01 0.42
C ASP A 93 -18.84 0.24 0.16
N LYS A 94 -17.51 0.09 0.13
CA LYS A 94 -16.59 1.22 -0.07
C LYS A 94 -16.52 1.72 -1.53
N ASN A 95 -16.66 0.83 -2.52
CA ASN A 95 -16.59 1.20 -3.93
C ASN A 95 -17.46 0.29 -4.83
N PRO A 96 -18.76 0.61 -4.99
CA PRO A 96 -19.69 -0.22 -5.75
C PRO A 96 -19.39 -0.25 -7.27
N ASN A 97 -18.64 0.72 -7.79
CA ASN A 97 -18.30 0.84 -9.22
C ASN A 97 -16.95 0.19 -9.59
N ARG A 98 -16.36 -0.57 -8.67
CA ARG A 98 -15.07 -1.22 -8.90
C ARG A 98 -15.20 -2.29 -9.99
N LYS A 99 -14.32 -2.22 -11.00
CA LYS A 99 -14.30 -3.16 -12.14
C LYS A 99 -13.72 -4.54 -11.80
N ILE A 100 -13.06 -4.68 -10.64
CA ILE A 100 -12.40 -5.91 -10.21
C ILE A 100 -13.37 -6.74 -9.36
N ASP A 101 -13.48 -8.04 -9.61
CA ASP A 101 -14.14 -8.95 -8.69
C ASP A 101 -13.29 -9.15 -7.43
N ILE A 102 -13.70 -8.49 -6.35
CA ILE A 102 -13.01 -8.52 -5.06
C ILE A 102 -12.93 -9.95 -4.52
N SER A 103 -13.98 -10.75 -4.68
CA SER A 103 -14.00 -12.13 -4.15
C SER A 103 -12.92 -12.98 -4.80
N ASP A 104 -12.80 -12.90 -6.12
CA ASP A 104 -11.79 -13.65 -6.87
C ASP A 104 -10.39 -13.12 -6.61
N TYR A 105 -10.23 -11.82 -6.47
CA TYR A 105 -8.95 -11.21 -6.11
C TYR A 105 -8.44 -11.69 -4.74
N LEU A 106 -9.28 -11.65 -3.71
CA LEU A 106 -8.93 -12.13 -2.36
C LEU A 106 -8.60 -13.63 -2.34
N LYS A 107 -9.32 -14.45 -3.10
CA LYS A 107 -9.01 -15.89 -3.24
C LYS A 107 -7.65 -16.10 -3.89
N LYS A 108 -7.32 -15.32 -4.93
CA LYS A 108 -6.01 -15.37 -5.61
C LYS A 108 -4.90 -14.96 -4.66
N LEU A 109 -5.05 -13.86 -3.90
CA LEU A 109 -4.08 -13.44 -2.89
C LEU A 109 -3.81 -14.58 -1.88
N LYS A 110 -4.86 -15.14 -1.30
CA LYS A 110 -4.73 -16.25 -0.34
C LYS A 110 -4.09 -17.49 -0.96
N GLY A 111 -4.46 -17.82 -2.20
CA GLY A 111 -3.98 -19.02 -2.90
C GLY A 111 -2.58 -18.90 -3.47
N SER A 112 -2.02 -17.68 -3.60
CA SER A 112 -0.66 -17.48 -4.12
C SER A 112 0.43 -17.75 -3.08
N VAL A 113 0.08 -17.82 -1.80
CA VAL A 113 1.04 -17.99 -0.71
C VAL A 113 1.14 -19.45 -0.31
N LEU A 114 2.36 -20.00 -0.37
CA LEU A 114 2.68 -21.35 0.06
C LEU A 114 3.22 -21.39 1.49
N SER A 115 3.74 -20.27 1.99
CA SER A 115 4.36 -20.17 3.32
C SER A 115 4.36 -18.72 3.81
N ILE A 116 4.19 -18.54 5.13
CA ILE A 116 4.26 -17.24 5.80
C ILE A 116 5.69 -16.84 6.23
N SER A 117 6.69 -17.70 6.00
CA SER A 117 8.06 -17.50 6.51
C SER A 117 8.71 -16.19 6.06
N ASN A 118 8.29 -15.65 4.92
CA ASN A 118 8.89 -14.45 4.33
C ASN A 118 8.10 -13.15 4.61
N ILE A 119 7.07 -13.19 5.46
CA ILE A 119 6.20 -12.02 5.69
C ILE A 119 6.97 -10.80 6.18
N ASN A 120 7.98 -11.00 7.05
CA ASN A 120 8.85 -9.92 7.53
C ASN A 120 9.64 -9.26 6.39
N SER A 121 10.09 -10.03 5.41
CA SER A 121 10.81 -9.50 4.24
C SER A 121 9.88 -8.64 3.37
N TYR A 122 8.64 -9.08 3.16
CA TYR A 122 7.64 -8.30 2.43
C TYR A 122 7.27 -7.02 3.17
N ALA A 123 7.06 -7.10 4.49
CA ALA A 123 6.79 -5.95 5.33
C ALA A 123 7.91 -4.91 5.28
N ASN A 124 9.17 -5.35 5.37
CA ASN A 124 10.33 -4.47 5.26
C ASN A 124 10.42 -3.79 3.88
N GLU A 125 10.13 -4.52 2.80
CA GLU A 125 10.13 -3.95 1.44
C GLU A 125 9.02 -2.89 1.28
N ILE A 126 7.82 -3.17 1.77
CA ILE A 126 6.71 -2.21 1.78
C ILE A 126 7.11 -0.93 2.55
N LYS A 127 7.69 -1.09 3.74
CA LYS A 127 8.14 0.02 4.58
C LYS A 127 9.25 0.83 3.89
N ASN A 128 10.21 0.16 3.25
CA ASN A 128 11.27 0.82 2.50
C ASN A 128 10.73 1.66 1.35
N CYS A 129 9.78 1.13 0.58
CA CYS A 129 9.11 1.87 -0.49
C CYS A 129 8.33 3.07 0.07
N TYR A 130 7.61 2.90 1.19
CA TYR A 130 6.90 3.99 1.86
C TYR A 130 7.84 5.11 2.31
N LEU A 131 8.94 4.79 2.99
CA LEU A 131 9.92 5.79 3.45
C LEU A 131 10.53 6.56 2.28
N ARG A 132 10.83 5.89 1.16
CA ARG A 132 11.30 6.56 -0.06
C ARG A 132 10.25 7.53 -0.62
N ARG A 133 8.97 7.17 -0.62
CA ARG A 133 7.88 8.09 -1.00
C ARG A 133 7.79 9.30 -0.09
N CYS A 134 7.97 9.10 1.22
CA CYS A 134 7.99 10.22 2.19
C CYS A 134 9.17 11.15 1.93
N LEU A 135 10.37 10.61 1.68
CA LEU A 135 11.55 11.42 1.34
C LEU A 135 11.34 12.23 0.06
N LEU A 136 10.73 11.64 -0.97
CA LEU A 136 10.39 12.36 -2.20
C LEU A 136 9.42 13.52 -1.93
N ARG A 137 8.36 13.30 -1.14
CA ARG A 137 7.41 14.35 -0.76
C ARG A 137 8.11 15.48 0.01
N ILE A 138 8.94 15.16 1.00
CA ILE A 138 9.70 16.17 1.75
C ILE A 138 10.61 16.96 0.80
N SER A 139 11.26 16.30 -0.16
CA SER A 139 12.09 16.96 -1.17
C SER A 139 11.29 17.92 -2.06
N ASP A 140 10.11 17.50 -2.51
CA ASP A 140 9.22 18.34 -3.31
C ASP A 140 8.71 19.54 -2.49
N ASP A 141 8.34 19.35 -1.22
CA ASP A 141 7.92 20.40 -0.30
C ASP A 141 9.05 21.42 -0.06
N ILE A 142 10.28 20.95 0.18
CA ILE A 142 11.46 21.81 0.33
C ILE A 142 11.66 22.64 -0.96
N LYS A 143 11.63 21.99 -2.11
CA LYS A 143 11.82 22.63 -3.41
C LYS A 143 10.75 23.70 -3.67
N GLU A 144 9.47 23.35 -3.49
CA GLU A 144 8.36 24.28 -3.71
C GLU A 144 8.44 25.49 -2.80
N ASN A 145 8.66 25.27 -1.50
CA ASN A 145 8.75 26.36 -0.53
C ASN A 145 9.99 27.25 -0.77
N SER A 146 11.12 26.67 -1.21
CA SER A 146 12.32 27.45 -1.52
C SER A 146 12.17 28.31 -2.77
N LEU A 147 11.33 27.89 -3.74
CA LEU A 147 11.05 28.68 -4.94
C LEU A 147 10.03 29.81 -4.68
N ASN A 148 9.15 29.64 -3.70
CA ASN A 148 8.11 30.60 -3.34
C ASN A 148 8.65 31.61 -2.32
N ILE A 149 9.20 32.74 -2.79
CA ILE A 149 9.68 33.81 -1.95
C ILE A 149 8.46 34.55 -1.35
N LYS A 150 8.13 34.21 -0.10
CA LYS A 150 7.13 34.91 0.71
C LYS A 150 7.82 35.84 1.67
N ILE A 151 7.26 37.04 1.88
CA ILE A 151 7.82 38.10 2.75
C ILE A 151 7.91 37.62 4.22
N ASP A 152 7.01 36.69 4.61
CA ASP A 152 6.85 36.27 6.02
C ASP A 152 7.55 34.92 6.35
N THR A 153 8.36 34.37 5.45
CA THR A 153 9.02 33.09 5.67
C THR A 153 10.52 33.26 5.42
N SER A 154 11.33 33.13 6.48
CA SER A 154 12.77 33.19 6.37
C SER A 154 13.36 31.86 5.85
N PRO A 155 14.57 31.86 5.27
CA PRO A 155 15.27 30.62 4.92
C PRO A 155 15.51 29.71 6.14
N GLU A 156 15.73 30.30 7.32
CA GLU A 156 15.94 29.59 8.57
C GLU A 156 14.68 28.81 8.98
N ASP A 157 13.48 29.41 8.82
CA ASP A 157 12.19 28.74 9.06
C ASP A 157 11.99 27.54 8.12
N LEU A 158 12.46 27.63 6.86
CA LEU A 158 12.36 26.53 5.90
C LEU A 158 13.29 25.36 6.28
N ILE A 159 14.48 25.67 6.79
CA ILE A 159 15.45 24.66 7.29
C ILE A 159 14.84 23.95 8.49
N GLU A 160 14.32 24.69 9.48
CA GLU A 160 13.71 24.13 10.69
C GLU A 160 12.55 23.19 10.36
N ARG A 161 11.67 23.56 9.41
CA ARG A 161 10.56 22.69 8.94
C ARG A 161 11.06 21.44 8.24
N ALA A 162 12.14 21.55 7.46
CA ALA A 162 12.72 20.40 6.79
C ALA A 162 13.33 19.42 7.80
N GLU A 163 14.07 19.95 8.81
CA GLU A 163 14.62 19.15 9.90
C GLU A 163 13.52 18.43 10.70
N GLU A 164 12.45 19.14 11.07
CA GLU A 164 11.30 18.55 11.76
C GLU A 164 10.65 17.43 10.94
N SER A 165 10.45 17.65 9.63
CA SER A 165 9.85 16.67 8.74
C SER A 165 10.69 15.40 8.62
N LEU A 166 12.03 15.54 8.53
CA LEU A 166 12.96 14.42 8.49
C LEU A 166 13.05 13.71 9.85
N PHE A 167 13.05 14.46 10.95
CA PHE A 167 13.07 13.88 12.30
C PHE A 167 11.82 13.03 12.57
N ASN A 168 10.65 13.51 12.17
CA ASN A 168 9.38 12.79 12.34
C ASN A 168 9.27 11.53 11.46
N LEU A 169 10.12 11.41 10.44
CA LEU A 169 10.17 10.23 9.57
C LEU A 169 11.10 9.13 10.12
N ALA A 170 12.11 9.49 10.90
CA ALA A 170 13.13 8.57 11.44
C ALA A 170 12.65 7.83 12.70
#